data_8ee1bd44638b1d7b2e0a893b9357de2b
#
_entry.id   8ee1bd44638b1d7b2e0a893b9357de2b
#
_cell.length_a   1.000
_cell.length_b   1.000
_cell.length_c   1.000
_cell.angle_alpha   90.00
_cell.angle_beta   90.00
_cell.angle_gamma   90.00
#
_symmetry.space_group_name_H-M   'P 1'
#
loop_
_entity.id
_entity.type
_entity.pdbx_description
1 polymer ?
#
loop_
_entity_poly.entity_id
_entity_poly.type
_entity_poly.pdbx_seq_one_letter_code
_entity_poly.pdbx_strand_id
1 'polypeptide(L)'
;MQNQVPVSQNRPVTGRFAPSPSGRLHLGNLACSLLAWLSAKSQGGRIVLRIEDLDAERCPRVYADLLEQDLAWLGLTWDEGGSTGGAHAPYYQSECGEIYTESYRKLEQRGLVYPCFCSRSQLHAASAPHTSDGNVIYPGTCRGLTPEEIAEKRKKKAPAYRLMVPDEEITFTDGCMGTHTENLLRDCGDFYLRRADGVFAYQLAVVVDDARMGVTEVVRGADLLSSTARQLYLYRLLGLQAPRFAHCPLLLAADGIERHNLHQFRIVEIRHIGV
;
A
#
# COMPACT_ATOMS: atom_id res chain seq x y z
N MET A 1 14.52 -21.46 -10.57
CA MET A 1 13.62 -21.76 -9.43
C MET A 1 12.65 -20.58 -9.32
N GLN A 2 11.37 -20.81 -9.55
CA GLN A 2 10.37 -19.72 -9.48
C GLN A 2 10.30 -19.19 -8.04
N ASN A 3 10.63 -17.90 -7.89
CA ASN A 3 10.59 -17.19 -6.60
C ASN A 3 9.13 -16.88 -6.20
N GLN A 4 8.34 -17.90 -5.94
CA GLN A 4 7.00 -17.71 -5.40
C GLN A 4 7.12 -17.31 -3.92
N VAL A 5 6.58 -16.15 -3.59
CA VAL A 5 6.40 -15.75 -2.18
C VAL A 5 5.34 -16.67 -1.57
N PRO A 6 5.60 -17.35 -0.42
CA PRO A 6 4.62 -18.24 0.19
C PRO A 6 3.34 -17.46 0.55
N VAL A 7 2.24 -17.81 -0.10
CA VAL A 7 0.91 -17.28 0.23
C VAL A 7 0.23 -18.23 1.21
N SER A 8 -0.42 -17.68 2.22
CA SER A 8 -1.11 -18.44 3.27
C SER A 8 -2.28 -19.25 2.72
N GLN A 9 -2.14 -20.57 2.64
CA GLN A 9 -3.19 -21.45 2.09
C GLN A 9 -4.14 -22.05 3.14
N ASN A 10 -3.84 -22.02 4.45
CA ASN A 10 -4.60 -22.76 5.48
C ASN A 10 -4.90 -21.98 6.76
N ARG A 11 -4.93 -20.64 6.73
CA ARG A 11 -5.33 -19.82 7.88
C ARG A 11 -6.78 -19.37 7.73
N PRO A 12 -7.53 -19.16 8.83
CA PRO A 12 -8.81 -18.47 8.80
C PRO A 12 -8.65 -17.12 8.08
N VAL A 13 -9.63 -16.77 7.26
CA VAL A 13 -9.58 -15.52 6.50
C VAL A 13 -9.63 -14.33 7.45
N THR A 14 -8.64 -13.47 7.34
CA THR A 14 -8.63 -12.15 7.97
C THR A 14 -8.47 -11.11 6.86
N GLY A 15 -9.59 -10.46 6.52
CA GLY A 15 -9.61 -9.30 5.64
C GLY A 15 -9.36 -8.00 6.41
N ARG A 16 -9.29 -6.88 5.69
CA ARG A 16 -9.14 -5.59 6.35
C ARG A 16 -9.92 -4.48 5.62
N PHE A 17 -10.40 -3.51 6.40
CA PHE A 17 -10.65 -2.15 5.96
C PHE A 17 -9.39 -1.32 6.26
N ALA A 18 -8.85 -0.63 5.28
CA ALA A 18 -7.62 0.12 5.44
C ALA A 18 -7.73 1.50 4.74
N PRO A 19 -8.72 2.30 5.11
CA PRO A 19 -8.93 3.59 4.48
C PRO A 19 -8.02 4.68 5.06
N SER A 20 -7.62 5.63 4.19
CA SER A 20 -6.97 6.87 4.61
C SER A 20 -8.03 7.93 4.88
N PRO A 21 -8.14 8.47 6.11
CA PRO A 21 -9.19 9.40 6.51
C PRO A 21 -8.87 10.84 6.06
N SER A 22 -8.72 11.05 4.76
CA SER A 22 -8.44 12.38 4.16
C SER A 22 -9.72 13.19 3.85
N GLY A 23 -10.88 12.65 4.19
CA GLY A 23 -12.21 13.19 3.98
C GLY A 23 -13.25 12.10 4.25
N ARG A 24 -14.52 12.36 3.91
CA ARG A 24 -15.56 11.31 3.96
C ARG A 24 -15.31 10.24 2.92
N LEU A 25 -15.77 9.01 3.19
CA LEU A 25 -15.68 7.91 2.25
C LEU A 25 -16.49 8.24 0.97
N HIS A 26 -15.87 8.05 -0.19
CA HIS A 26 -16.57 8.10 -1.48
C HIS A 26 -17.08 6.71 -1.87
N LEU A 27 -17.96 6.66 -2.88
CA LEU A 27 -18.62 5.42 -3.29
C LEU A 27 -17.62 4.30 -3.65
N GLY A 28 -16.47 4.62 -4.26
CA GLY A 28 -15.42 3.66 -4.58
C GLY A 28 -14.83 3.00 -3.32
N ASN A 29 -14.57 3.80 -2.26
CA ASN A 29 -14.09 3.26 -0.97
C ASN A 29 -15.13 2.34 -0.35
N LEU A 30 -16.42 2.75 -0.35
CA LEU A 30 -17.52 1.97 0.22
C LEU A 30 -17.73 0.66 -0.55
N ALA A 31 -17.71 0.70 -1.88
CA ALA A 31 -17.82 -0.50 -2.72
C ALA A 31 -16.66 -1.48 -2.48
N CYS A 32 -15.43 -0.96 -2.39
CA CYS A 32 -14.24 -1.76 -2.09
C CYS A 32 -14.32 -2.38 -0.69
N SER A 33 -14.80 -1.62 0.31
CA SER A 33 -15.01 -2.12 1.67
C SER A 33 -16.10 -3.19 1.71
N LEU A 34 -17.20 -3.02 0.98
CA LEU A 34 -18.26 -4.02 0.86
C LEU A 34 -17.72 -5.33 0.25
N LEU A 35 -16.92 -5.26 -0.82
CA LEU A 35 -16.34 -6.44 -1.45
C LEU A 35 -15.35 -7.14 -0.51
N ALA A 36 -14.53 -6.40 0.21
CA ALA A 36 -13.62 -6.95 1.22
C ALA A 36 -14.40 -7.65 2.35
N TRP A 37 -15.49 -7.05 2.81
CA TRP A 37 -16.35 -7.62 3.84
C TRP A 37 -17.03 -8.90 3.36
N LEU A 38 -17.65 -8.88 2.17
CA LEU A 38 -18.31 -10.05 1.58
C LEU A 38 -17.32 -11.19 1.36
N SER A 39 -16.11 -10.91 0.83
CA SER A 39 -15.10 -11.93 0.64
C SER A 39 -14.70 -12.61 1.95
N ALA A 40 -14.40 -11.83 2.99
CA ALA A 40 -14.01 -12.40 4.28
C ALA A 40 -15.18 -13.14 4.96
N LYS A 41 -16.35 -12.52 5.04
CA LYS A 41 -17.51 -13.09 5.77
C LYS A 41 -18.09 -14.32 5.09
N SER A 42 -18.10 -14.41 3.74
CA SER A 42 -18.53 -15.62 3.02
C SER A 42 -17.66 -16.85 3.31
N GLN A 43 -16.43 -16.62 3.76
CA GLN A 43 -15.47 -17.67 4.16
C GLN A 43 -15.44 -17.90 5.68
N GLY A 44 -16.39 -17.34 6.44
CA GLY A 44 -16.41 -17.40 7.91
C GLY A 44 -15.27 -16.61 8.55
N GLY A 45 -14.69 -15.68 7.82
CA GLY A 45 -13.54 -14.88 8.23
C GLY A 45 -13.90 -13.64 9.07
N ARG A 46 -12.87 -12.90 9.43
CA ARG A 46 -12.96 -11.66 10.23
C ARG A 46 -12.41 -10.46 9.45
N ILE A 47 -12.79 -9.26 9.89
CA ILE A 47 -12.32 -7.98 9.35
C ILE A 47 -11.60 -7.18 10.44
N VAL A 48 -10.44 -6.64 10.09
CA VAL A 48 -9.70 -5.66 10.90
C VAL A 48 -9.87 -4.28 10.29
N LEU A 49 -10.18 -3.27 11.10
CA LEU A 49 -10.18 -1.87 10.69
C LEU A 49 -8.85 -1.22 11.07
N ARG A 50 -8.08 -0.84 10.08
CA ARG A 50 -6.86 -0.05 10.22
C ARG A 50 -7.07 1.35 9.64
N ILE A 51 -6.67 2.37 10.36
CA ILE A 51 -6.71 3.77 9.90
C ILE A 51 -5.36 4.16 9.33
N GLU A 52 -5.32 4.48 8.02
CA GLU A 52 -4.09 4.82 7.31
C GLU A 52 -3.86 6.35 7.32
N ASP A 53 -3.46 6.87 8.47
CA ASP A 53 -3.25 8.26 8.80
C ASP A 53 -1.77 8.67 8.96
N LEU A 54 -0.88 8.07 8.15
CA LEU A 54 0.57 8.39 8.16
C LEU A 54 0.86 9.89 7.99
N ASP A 55 0.05 10.59 7.21
CA ASP A 55 0.11 12.03 7.02
C ASP A 55 -0.99 12.69 7.86
N ALA A 56 -0.67 12.99 9.11
CA ALA A 56 -1.62 13.52 10.09
C ALA A 56 -2.21 14.88 9.70
N GLU A 57 -1.50 15.69 8.89
CA GLU A 57 -2.03 16.97 8.39
C GLU A 57 -3.17 16.75 7.39
N ARG A 58 -3.04 15.73 6.54
CA ARG A 58 -4.05 15.36 5.53
C ARG A 58 -5.16 14.47 6.08
N CYS A 59 -4.91 13.82 7.22
CA CYS A 59 -5.78 12.82 7.83
C CYS A 59 -6.16 13.19 9.27
N PRO A 60 -6.91 14.29 9.49
CA PRO A 60 -7.37 14.67 10.81
C PRO A 60 -8.25 13.58 11.46
N ARG A 61 -8.11 13.36 12.76
CA ARG A 61 -8.81 12.32 13.51
C ARG A 61 -10.33 12.32 13.32
N VAL A 62 -10.94 13.49 13.16
CA VAL A 62 -12.38 13.63 12.91
C VAL A 62 -12.87 12.84 11.69
N TYR A 63 -12.04 12.69 10.64
CA TYR A 63 -12.43 11.90 9.49
C TYR A 63 -12.34 10.39 9.73
N ALA A 64 -11.48 9.94 10.66
CA ALA A 64 -11.48 8.55 11.08
C ALA A 64 -12.78 8.21 11.82
N ASP A 65 -13.27 9.09 12.71
CA ASP A 65 -14.54 8.91 13.42
C ASP A 65 -15.73 8.88 12.44
N LEU A 66 -15.74 9.78 11.45
CA LEU A 66 -16.78 9.81 10.40
C LEU A 66 -16.74 8.57 9.52
N LEU A 67 -15.57 8.06 9.22
CA LEU A 67 -15.36 6.84 8.44
C LEU A 67 -15.95 5.61 9.16
N GLU A 68 -15.74 5.46 10.46
CA GLU A 68 -16.34 4.39 11.25
C GLU A 68 -17.87 4.52 11.25
N GLN A 69 -18.41 5.74 11.36
CA GLN A 69 -19.84 5.99 11.26
C GLN A 69 -20.41 5.63 9.88
N ASP A 70 -19.71 5.99 8.78
CA ASP A 70 -20.12 5.66 7.41
C ASP A 70 -20.15 4.14 7.17
N LEU A 71 -19.13 3.40 7.64
CA LEU A 71 -19.09 1.94 7.57
C LEU A 71 -20.21 1.30 8.37
N ALA A 72 -20.42 1.74 9.62
CA ALA A 72 -21.48 1.24 10.49
C ALA A 72 -22.86 1.52 9.92
N TRP A 73 -23.09 2.70 9.33
CA TRP A 73 -24.35 3.06 8.68
C TRP A 73 -24.70 2.13 7.51
N LEU A 74 -23.68 1.66 6.77
CA LEU A 74 -23.84 0.67 5.70
C LEU A 74 -24.01 -0.77 6.22
N GLY A 75 -23.90 -1.00 7.52
CA GLY A 75 -23.91 -2.34 8.11
C GLY A 75 -22.60 -3.11 7.92
N LEU A 76 -21.52 -2.45 7.53
CA LEU A 76 -20.20 -3.03 7.41
C LEU A 76 -19.51 -3.04 8.78
N THR A 77 -19.50 -4.20 9.41
CA THR A 77 -18.91 -4.42 10.74
C THR A 77 -17.47 -4.91 10.62
N TRP A 78 -16.70 -4.64 11.66
CA TRP A 78 -15.34 -5.19 11.83
C TRP A 78 -15.20 -5.82 13.22
N ASP A 79 -14.30 -6.77 13.33
CA ASP A 79 -14.14 -7.58 14.52
C ASP A 79 -13.02 -7.06 15.44
N GLU A 80 -12.16 -6.18 14.90
CA GLU A 80 -10.98 -5.64 15.58
C GLU A 80 -10.51 -4.35 14.88
N GLY A 81 -9.95 -3.42 15.64
CA GLY A 81 -9.35 -2.19 15.09
C GLY A 81 -10.24 -0.96 15.25
N GLY A 82 -9.76 0.18 14.74
CA GLY A 82 -10.40 1.47 14.92
C GLY A 82 -10.68 1.78 16.41
N SER A 83 -11.86 2.29 16.70
CA SER A 83 -12.32 2.58 18.07
C SER A 83 -12.65 1.32 18.88
N THR A 84 -12.88 0.18 18.22
CA THR A 84 -13.17 -1.11 18.88
C THR A 84 -11.94 -1.65 19.62
N GLY A 85 -10.73 -1.30 19.16
CA GLY A 85 -9.48 -1.84 19.71
C GLY A 85 -9.29 -3.32 19.38
N GLY A 86 -8.48 -4.02 20.18
CA GLY A 86 -8.21 -5.45 20.00
C GLY A 86 -6.77 -5.85 20.31
N ALA A 87 -6.38 -7.06 19.87
CA ALA A 87 -5.11 -7.68 20.23
C ALA A 87 -3.88 -7.10 19.49
N HIS A 88 -4.09 -6.45 18.34
CA HIS A 88 -3.00 -5.97 17.49
C HIS A 88 -2.86 -4.43 17.48
N ALA A 89 -3.25 -3.75 18.57
CA ALA A 89 -3.07 -2.31 18.71
C ALA A 89 -1.57 -1.91 18.56
N PRO A 90 -1.29 -0.68 18.10
CA PRO A 90 -2.21 0.39 17.66
C PRO A 90 -2.78 0.14 16.25
N TYR A 91 -3.95 0.71 15.95
CA TYR A 91 -4.63 0.59 14.65
C TYR A 91 -4.58 1.85 13.80
N TYR A 92 -3.98 2.90 14.30
CA TYR A 92 -3.69 4.13 13.60
C TYR A 92 -2.23 4.12 13.18
N GLN A 93 -1.97 4.29 11.89
CA GLN A 93 -0.60 4.22 11.37
C GLN A 93 0.32 5.32 11.93
N SER A 94 -0.24 6.47 12.25
CA SER A 94 0.48 7.57 12.93
C SER A 94 1.07 7.18 14.29
N GLU A 95 0.50 6.16 14.95
CA GLU A 95 0.93 5.64 16.25
C GLU A 95 1.95 4.49 16.14
N CYS A 96 2.21 4.00 14.90
CA CYS A 96 3.03 2.79 14.66
C CYS A 96 4.52 3.08 14.36
N GLY A 97 5.01 4.31 14.60
CA GLY A 97 6.34 4.74 14.20
C GLY A 97 7.50 3.84 14.68
N GLU A 98 7.44 3.34 15.91
CA GLU A 98 8.47 2.42 16.46
C GLU A 98 8.45 1.06 15.76
N ILE A 99 7.25 0.54 15.47
CA ILE A 99 7.05 -0.74 14.76
C ILE A 99 7.67 -0.67 13.35
N TYR A 100 7.42 0.44 12.65
CA TYR A 100 8.01 0.64 11.32
C TYR A 100 9.52 0.87 11.38
N THR A 101 9.99 1.53 12.44
CA THR A 101 11.43 1.74 12.67
C THR A 101 12.18 0.43 12.82
N GLU A 102 11.62 -0.55 13.52
CA GLU A 102 12.22 -1.89 13.67
C GLU A 102 12.34 -2.58 12.30
N SER A 103 11.28 -2.58 11.51
CA SER A 103 11.28 -3.17 10.17
C SER A 103 12.24 -2.46 9.22
N TYR A 104 12.28 -1.14 9.26
CA TYR A 104 13.23 -0.32 8.51
C TYR A 104 14.68 -0.66 8.86
N ARG A 105 15.01 -0.75 10.16
CA ARG A 105 16.37 -1.11 10.62
C ARG A 105 16.83 -2.48 10.11
N LYS A 106 15.94 -3.46 10.04
CA LYS A 106 16.26 -4.78 9.46
C LYS A 106 16.71 -4.67 7.99
N LEU A 107 16.08 -3.80 7.22
CA LEU A 107 16.46 -3.55 5.82
C LEU A 107 17.75 -2.74 5.71
N GLU A 108 17.92 -1.73 6.57
CA GLU A 108 19.10 -0.86 6.62
C GLU A 108 20.36 -1.66 7.02
N GLN A 109 20.29 -2.53 8.04
CA GLN A 109 21.40 -3.39 8.46
C GLN A 109 21.85 -4.36 7.38
N ARG A 110 20.97 -4.72 6.44
CA ARG A 110 21.31 -5.55 5.28
C ARG A 110 21.89 -4.74 4.11
N GLY A 111 22.12 -3.44 4.28
CA GLY A 111 22.64 -2.57 3.23
C GLY A 111 21.67 -2.33 2.08
N LEU A 112 20.36 -2.58 2.26
CA LEU A 112 19.36 -2.45 1.21
C LEU A 112 18.75 -1.04 1.13
N VAL A 113 19.13 -0.14 2.02
CA VAL A 113 18.56 1.21 2.14
C VAL A 113 19.63 2.26 1.89
N TYR A 114 19.30 3.29 1.15
CA TYR A 114 20.20 4.40 0.88
C TYR A 114 19.49 5.76 0.91
N PRO A 115 20.22 6.87 1.23
CA PRO A 115 19.65 8.20 1.26
C PRO A 115 19.45 8.75 -0.15
N CYS A 116 18.28 9.37 -0.38
CA CYS A 116 17.93 10.04 -1.63
C CYS A 116 17.67 11.54 -1.38
N PHE A 117 18.33 12.38 -2.16
CA PHE A 117 18.26 13.84 -2.05
C PHE A 117 17.50 14.50 -3.23
N CYS A 118 16.94 13.72 -4.13
CA CYS A 118 16.20 14.24 -5.28
C CYS A 118 14.93 14.98 -4.85
N SER A 119 14.62 16.09 -5.54
CA SER A 119 13.34 16.77 -5.44
C SER A 119 12.32 16.14 -6.41
N ARG A 120 11.03 16.40 -6.20
CA ARG A 120 9.97 15.97 -7.14
C ARG A 120 10.22 16.53 -8.55
N SER A 121 10.58 17.80 -8.66
CA SER A 121 10.88 18.43 -9.95
C SER A 121 12.05 17.78 -10.68
N GLN A 122 13.10 17.38 -9.96
CA GLN A 122 14.23 16.65 -10.57
C GLN A 122 13.83 15.27 -11.08
N LEU A 123 12.91 14.58 -10.42
CA LEU A 123 12.40 13.28 -10.87
C LEU A 123 11.56 13.41 -12.14
N HIS A 124 10.73 14.43 -12.23
CA HIS A 124 9.91 14.69 -13.43
C HIS A 124 10.73 15.23 -14.61
N ALA A 125 11.79 16.01 -14.35
CA ALA A 125 12.66 16.56 -15.40
C ALA A 125 13.63 15.53 -16.03
N ALA A 126 14.03 14.54 -15.25
CA ALA A 126 14.80 13.42 -15.77
C ALA A 126 13.82 12.53 -16.54
N SER A 127 13.77 12.59 -17.89
CA SER A 127 12.94 11.77 -18.80
C SER A 127 12.71 10.31 -18.36
N ALA A 128 12.35 10.12 -17.10
CA ALA A 128 12.18 8.85 -16.46
C ALA A 128 10.92 8.18 -17.01
N PRO A 129 10.96 6.89 -17.31
CA PRO A 129 9.77 6.15 -17.68
C PRO A 129 8.72 6.26 -16.57
N HIS A 130 7.45 6.18 -16.94
CA HIS A 130 6.32 6.17 -16.01
C HIS A 130 5.86 4.74 -15.79
N THR A 131 5.40 4.44 -14.57
CA THR A 131 4.69 3.21 -14.26
C THR A 131 3.32 3.21 -14.96
N SER A 132 2.67 2.06 -15.03
CA SER A 132 1.32 1.92 -15.60
C SER A 132 0.27 2.82 -14.92
N ASP A 133 0.53 3.24 -13.67
CA ASP A 133 -0.29 4.17 -12.87
C ASP A 133 0.15 5.65 -13.03
N GLY A 134 1.05 5.95 -13.98
CA GLY A 134 1.55 7.30 -14.26
C GLY A 134 2.62 7.81 -13.28
N ASN A 135 3.06 7.00 -12.34
CA ASN A 135 4.14 7.38 -11.43
C ASN A 135 5.51 7.32 -12.12
N VAL A 136 6.40 8.23 -11.74
CA VAL A 136 7.76 8.29 -12.28
C VAL A 136 8.61 7.18 -11.69
N ILE A 137 9.18 6.32 -12.54
CA ILE A 137 10.14 5.30 -12.13
C ILE A 137 11.45 5.99 -11.78
N TYR A 138 11.93 5.74 -10.57
CA TYR A 138 13.15 6.37 -10.09
C TYR A 138 14.40 5.83 -10.80
N PRO A 139 15.23 6.68 -11.43
CA PRO A 139 16.38 6.23 -12.23
C PRO A 139 17.61 5.84 -11.39
N GLY A 140 17.53 5.78 -10.07
CA GLY A 140 18.66 5.38 -9.21
C GLY A 140 19.70 6.47 -8.95
N THR A 141 19.44 7.74 -9.24
CA THR A 141 20.41 8.86 -9.19
C THR A 141 21.24 8.93 -7.91
N CYS A 142 20.68 8.57 -6.75
CA CYS A 142 21.39 8.61 -5.47
C CYS A 142 21.90 7.23 -5.01
N ARG A 143 21.71 6.17 -5.80
CA ARG A 143 22.03 4.80 -5.40
C ARG A 143 23.52 4.54 -5.17
N GLY A 144 24.38 5.23 -5.91
CA GLY A 144 25.84 5.04 -5.88
C GLY A 144 26.62 6.18 -5.22
N LEU A 145 25.97 7.04 -4.41
CA LEU A 145 26.66 8.16 -3.75
C LEU A 145 27.68 7.65 -2.75
N THR A 146 28.87 8.28 -2.74
CA THR A 146 29.91 8.00 -1.74
C THR A 146 29.54 8.60 -0.36
N PRO A 147 30.16 8.11 0.73
CA PRO A 147 29.93 8.70 2.05
C PRO A 147 30.20 10.21 2.11
N GLU A 148 31.22 10.69 1.38
CA GLU A 148 31.59 12.11 1.29
C GLU A 148 30.49 12.93 0.60
N GLU A 149 29.99 12.42 -0.54
CA GLU A 149 28.90 13.06 -1.28
C GLU A 149 27.60 13.09 -0.45
N ILE A 150 27.32 12.02 0.28
CA ILE A 150 26.18 11.95 1.21
C ILE A 150 26.34 13.01 2.32
N ALA A 151 27.54 13.12 2.91
CA ALA A 151 27.81 14.10 3.96
C ALA A 151 27.61 15.54 3.47
N GLU A 152 28.12 15.86 2.27
CA GLU A 152 27.94 17.19 1.67
C GLU A 152 26.47 17.50 1.34
N LYS A 153 25.72 16.52 0.81
CA LYS A 153 24.30 16.69 0.50
C LYS A 153 23.45 16.86 1.77
N ARG A 154 23.79 16.15 2.85
CA ARG A 154 23.11 16.27 4.16
C ARG A 154 23.23 17.66 4.77
N LYS A 155 24.31 18.41 4.51
CA LYS A 155 24.44 19.81 4.96
C LYS A 155 23.37 20.72 4.34
N LYS A 156 22.88 20.38 3.16
CA LYS A 156 21.93 21.19 2.38
C LYS A 156 20.48 20.74 2.54
N LYS A 157 20.25 19.44 2.72
CA LYS A 157 18.89 18.88 2.73
C LYS A 157 18.85 17.55 3.49
N ALA A 158 17.81 17.35 4.30
CA ALA A 158 17.49 16.04 4.87
C ALA A 158 17.15 15.04 3.76
N PRO A 159 17.67 13.81 3.79
CA PRO A 159 17.36 12.78 2.80
C PRO A 159 16.03 12.11 3.09
N ALA A 160 15.35 11.69 2.03
CA ALA A 160 14.45 10.56 2.08
C ALA A 160 15.25 9.25 1.95
N TYR A 161 14.66 8.12 2.31
CA TYR A 161 15.33 6.82 2.24
C TYR A 161 14.59 5.90 1.28
N ARG A 162 15.34 5.25 0.37
CA ARG A 162 14.80 4.33 -0.61
C ARG A 162 15.30 2.91 -0.38
N LEU A 163 14.46 1.94 -0.71
CA LEU A 163 14.85 0.55 -0.85
C LEU A 163 15.47 0.32 -2.22
N MET A 164 16.63 -0.34 -2.25
CA MET A 164 17.20 -0.86 -3.49
C MET A 164 16.42 -2.08 -3.95
N VAL A 165 16.04 -2.08 -5.22
CA VAL A 165 15.42 -3.23 -5.85
C VAL A 165 16.35 -3.91 -6.85
N PRO A 166 16.31 -5.24 -6.98
CA PRO A 166 17.05 -5.98 -8.00
C PRO A 166 16.36 -5.90 -9.37
N ASP A 167 17.09 -6.20 -10.43
CA ASP A 167 16.51 -6.52 -11.74
C ASP A 167 15.95 -7.95 -11.68
N GLU A 168 14.74 -8.08 -11.18
CA GLU A 168 14.06 -9.34 -10.91
C GLU A 168 12.59 -9.24 -11.20
N GLU A 169 12.01 -10.27 -11.81
CA GLU A 169 10.57 -10.39 -12.04
C GLU A 169 9.87 -11.00 -10.83
N ILE A 170 8.77 -10.38 -10.43
CA ILE A 170 7.83 -10.92 -9.46
C ILE A 170 6.54 -11.25 -10.19
N THR A 171 6.18 -12.53 -10.15
CA THR A 171 4.90 -13.02 -10.66
C THR A 171 3.97 -13.36 -9.51
N PHE A 172 2.72 -12.89 -9.58
CA PHE A 172 1.67 -13.21 -8.64
C PHE A 172 0.34 -13.42 -9.36
N THR A 173 -0.55 -14.17 -8.73
CA THR A 173 -1.93 -14.34 -9.22
C THR A 173 -2.86 -13.53 -8.34
N ASP A 174 -3.56 -12.59 -8.96
CA ASP A 174 -4.60 -11.79 -8.32
C ASP A 174 -5.96 -12.47 -8.42
N GLY A 175 -6.77 -12.35 -7.37
CA GLY A 175 -8.08 -13.02 -7.31
C GLY A 175 -9.12 -12.49 -8.31
N CYS A 176 -8.96 -11.28 -8.83
CA CYS A 176 -9.87 -10.65 -9.79
C CYS A 176 -9.21 -10.35 -11.14
N MET A 177 -7.93 -9.96 -11.11
CA MET A 177 -7.22 -9.45 -12.29
C MET A 177 -6.34 -10.51 -12.98
N GLY A 178 -6.30 -11.76 -12.47
CA GLY A 178 -5.51 -12.83 -13.04
C GLY A 178 -4.03 -12.75 -12.72
N THR A 179 -3.18 -13.33 -13.56
CA THR A 179 -1.73 -13.39 -13.32
C THR A 179 -1.03 -12.15 -13.86
N HIS A 180 -0.19 -11.55 -13.00
CA HIS A 180 0.62 -10.38 -13.31
C HIS A 180 2.10 -10.68 -13.06
N THR A 181 2.95 -10.11 -13.92
CA THR A 181 4.41 -10.15 -13.77
C THR A 181 4.94 -8.73 -13.90
N GLU A 182 5.71 -8.29 -12.91
CA GLU A 182 6.37 -6.98 -12.92
C GLU A 182 7.86 -7.16 -12.61
N ASN A 183 8.72 -6.45 -13.35
CA ASN A 183 10.13 -6.37 -13.04
C ASN A 183 10.38 -5.24 -12.03
N LEU A 184 10.94 -5.58 -10.88
CA LEU A 184 11.12 -4.62 -9.79
C LEU A 184 11.94 -3.38 -10.19
N LEU A 185 13.01 -3.56 -10.98
CA LEU A 185 13.87 -2.44 -11.36
C LEU A 185 13.25 -1.62 -12.50
N ARG A 186 12.76 -2.30 -13.54
CA ARG A 186 12.27 -1.65 -14.78
C ARG A 186 10.89 -1.04 -14.64
N ASP A 187 9.98 -1.73 -13.91
CA ASP A 187 8.58 -1.34 -13.82
C ASP A 187 8.27 -0.60 -12.52
N CYS A 188 9.03 -0.85 -11.44
CA CYS A 188 8.82 -0.25 -10.13
C CYS A 188 9.88 0.81 -9.76
N GLY A 189 11.16 0.52 -10.02
CA GLY A 189 12.29 1.31 -9.54
C GLY A 189 12.47 1.29 -8.02
N ASP A 190 13.57 1.85 -7.54
CA ASP A 190 13.80 2.00 -6.09
C ASP A 190 12.76 2.93 -5.47
N PHE A 191 12.06 2.46 -4.45
CA PHE A 191 10.92 3.19 -3.86
C PHE A 191 11.18 3.64 -2.43
N TYR A 192 10.42 4.63 -1.99
CA TYR A 192 10.57 5.19 -0.64
C TYR A 192 10.15 4.21 0.44
N LEU A 193 10.98 4.14 1.51
CA LEU A 193 10.63 3.55 2.80
C LEU A 193 10.34 4.62 3.84
N ARG A 194 11.04 5.78 3.75
CA ARG A 194 10.89 6.89 4.68
C ARG A 194 11.09 8.21 3.95
N ARG A 195 10.23 9.18 4.21
CA ARG A 195 10.28 10.54 3.66
C ARG A 195 11.34 11.36 4.40
N ALA A 196 11.72 12.51 3.82
CA ALA A 196 12.70 13.42 4.40
C ALA A 196 12.21 14.09 5.71
N ASP A 197 10.91 14.20 5.91
CA ASP A 197 10.27 14.67 7.15
C ASP A 197 10.18 13.60 8.24
N GLY A 198 10.68 12.39 7.96
CA GLY A 198 10.72 11.28 8.89
C GLY A 198 9.51 10.35 8.85
N VAL A 199 8.46 10.69 8.12
CA VAL A 199 7.25 9.84 7.96
C VAL A 199 7.60 8.60 7.14
N PHE A 200 7.15 7.45 7.59
CA PHE A 200 7.30 6.19 6.84
C PHE A 200 6.40 6.19 5.60
N ALA A 201 6.87 5.54 4.54
CA ALA A 201 6.12 5.45 3.31
C ALA A 201 5.09 4.31 3.34
N TYR A 202 4.01 4.51 2.59
CA TYR A 202 2.88 3.58 2.46
C TYR A 202 3.31 2.12 2.25
N GLN A 203 4.25 1.86 1.33
CA GLN A 203 4.65 0.50 0.99
C GLN A 203 5.21 -0.29 2.19
N LEU A 204 6.00 0.36 3.06
CA LEU A 204 6.52 -0.29 4.26
C LEU A 204 5.42 -0.46 5.31
N ALA A 205 4.66 0.60 5.57
CA ALA A 205 3.65 0.61 6.62
C ALA A 205 2.57 -0.45 6.39
N VAL A 206 2.02 -0.55 5.17
CA VAL A 206 0.96 -1.51 4.85
C VAL A 206 1.44 -2.96 5.00
N VAL A 207 2.65 -3.27 4.55
CA VAL A 207 3.22 -4.63 4.67
C VAL A 207 3.43 -5.04 6.12
N VAL A 208 3.98 -4.14 6.92
CA VAL A 208 4.22 -4.41 8.35
C VAL A 208 2.91 -4.57 9.10
N ASP A 209 1.93 -3.71 8.83
CA ASP A 209 0.64 -3.76 9.49
C ASP A 209 -0.19 -4.98 9.09
N ASP A 210 -0.27 -5.31 7.81
CA ASP A 210 -0.99 -6.50 7.35
C ASP A 210 -0.40 -7.76 8.02
N ALA A 211 0.93 -7.85 8.09
CA ALA A 211 1.58 -8.99 8.72
C ALA A 211 1.31 -9.08 10.22
N ARG A 212 1.46 -7.97 10.98
CA ARG A 212 1.26 -7.97 12.44
C ARG A 212 -0.19 -8.17 12.86
N MET A 213 -1.13 -7.69 12.03
CA MET A 213 -2.57 -7.87 12.24
C MET A 213 -3.08 -9.24 11.75
N GLY A 214 -2.19 -10.07 11.21
CA GLY A 214 -2.54 -11.40 10.72
C GLY A 214 -3.47 -11.39 9.51
N VAL A 215 -3.42 -10.34 8.69
CA VAL A 215 -4.20 -10.23 7.45
C VAL A 215 -3.76 -11.34 6.49
N THR A 216 -4.73 -12.08 5.99
CA THR A 216 -4.51 -13.19 5.05
C THR A 216 -5.08 -12.90 3.66
N GLU A 217 -5.95 -11.87 3.55
CA GLU A 217 -6.57 -11.47 2.30
C GLU A 217 -6.68 -9.95 2.20
N VAL A 218 -6.21 -9.42 1.09
CA VAL A 218 -6.23 -8.00 0.76
C VAL A 218 -7.14 -7.79 -0.44
N VAL A 219 -8.35 -7.28 -0.22
CA VAL A 219 -9.24 -6.79 -1.27
C VAL A 219 -9.13 -5.26 -1.31
N ARG A 220 -8.84 -4.68 -2.50
CA ARG A 220 -8.63 -3.24 -2.68
C ARG A 220 -8.84 -2.80 -4.13
N GLY A 221 -8.81 -1.51 -4.42
CA GLY A 221 -8.99 -0.97 -5.76
C GLY A 221 -7.85 -1.34 -6.72
N ALA A 222 -8.16 -1.46 -8.01
CA ALA A 222 -7.22 -1.81 -9.07
C ALA A 222 -6.13 -0.75 -9.31
N ASP A 223 -6.32 0.48 -8.85
CA ASP A 223 -5.31 1.54 -8.82
C ASP A 223 -4.06 1.18 -8.00
N LEU A 224 -4.21 0.23 -7.06
CA LEU A 224 -3.11 -0.27 -6.23
C LEU A 224 -2.46 -1.56 -6.75
N LEU A 225 -2.86 -2.07 -7.92
CA LEU A 225 -2.33 -3.31 -8.48
C LEU A 225 -0.80 -3.23 -8.67
N SER A 226 -0.30 -2.13 -9.21
CA SER A 226 1.13 -1.87 -9.40
C SER A 226 1.96 -1.78 -8.10
N SER A 227 1.30 -1.62 -6.95
CA SER A 227 1.98 -1.66 -5.65
C SER A 227 2.28 -3.08 -5.18
N THR A 228 1.63 -4.10 -5.74
CA THR A 228 1.66 -5.48 -5.22
C THR A 228 3.04 -6.10 -5.33
N ALA A 229 3.73 -5.97 -6.46
CA ALA A 229 5.09 -6.50 -6.62
C ALA A 229 6.08 -5.91 -5.60
N ARG A 230 6.00 -4.59 -5.33
CA ARG A 230 6.81 -3.90 -4.31
C ARG A 230 6.53 -4.44 -2.91
N GLN A 231 5.26 -4.68 -2.59
CA GLN A 231 4.84 -5.21 -1.30
C GLN A 231 5.26 -6.67 -1.14
N LEU A 232 5.08 -7.51 -2.15
CA LEU A 232 5.55 -8.90 -2.14
C LEU A 232 7.07 -8.98 -1.94
N TYR A 233 7.82 -8.06 -2.56
CA TYR A 233 9.26 -7.96 -2.33
C TYR A 233 9.59 -7.61 -0.87
N LEU A 234 8.86 -6.66 -0.26
CA LEU A 234 9.02 -6.31 1.16
C LEU A 234 8.66 -7.47 2.09
N TYR A 235 7.56 -8.19 1.85
CA TYR A 235 7.21 -9.39 2.60
C TYR A 235 8.36 -10.40 2.59
N ARG A 236 8.94 -10.65 1.42
CA ARG A 236 10.09 -11.56 1.26
C ARG A 236 11.32 -11.07 2.02
N LEU A 237 11.67 -9.79 1.90
CA LEU A 237 12.83 -9.21 2.57
C LEU A 237 12.72 -9.23 4.09
N LEU A 238 11.53 -9.01 4.62
CA LEU A 238 11.26 -8.98 6.05
C LEU A 238 10.98 -10.38 6.64
N GLY A 239 10.92 -11.41 5.79
CA GLY A 239 10.57 -12.79 6.22
C GLY A 239 9.13 -12.90 6.69
N LEU A 240 8.23 -12.05 6.19
CA LEU A 240 6.82 -12.01 6.54
C LEU A 240 6.00 -12.82 5.54
N GLN A 241 4.87 -13.36 5.99
CA GLN A 241 3.95 -14.08 5.12
C GLN A 241 3.03 -13.11 4.39
N ALA A 242 3.03 -13.16 3.05
CA ALA A 242 2.17 -12.31 2.24
C ALA A 242 0.70 -12.80 2.27
N PRO A 243 -0.27 -11.88 2.25
CA PRO A 243 -1.68 -12.21 2.05
C PRO A 243 -1.96 -12.58 0.59
N ARG A 244 -3.15 -13.11 0.33
CA ARG A 244 -3.72 -13.16 -1.02
C ARG A 244 -4.20 -11.76 -1.41
N PHE A 245 -4.08 -11.42 -2.69
CA PHE A 245 -4.55 -10.13 -3.22
C PHE A 245 -5.71 -10.33 -4.18
N ALA A 246 -6.69 -9.42 -4.13
CA ALA A 246 -7.77 -9.30 -5.09
C ALA A 246 -8.05 -7.83 -5.35
N HIS A 247 -7.83 -7.37 -6.58
CA HIS A 247 -8.00 -5.98 -6.97
C HIS A 247 -9.34 -5.79 -7.68
N CYS A 248 -10.23 -5.03 -7.04
CA CYS A 248 -11.55 -4.74 -7.59
C CYS A 248 -11.46 -3.66 -8.68
N PRO A 249 -12.27 -3.77 -9.74
CA PRO A 249 -12.40 -2.69 -10.72
C PRO A 249 -12.78 -1.36 -10.07
N LEU A 250 -12.25 -0.27 -10.61
CA LEU A 250 -12.59 1.08 -10.14
C LEU A 250 -14.00 1.47 -10.59
N LEU A 251 -14.71 2.18 -9.73
CA LEU A 251 -15.96 2.82 -10.09
C LEU A 251 -15.64 4.16 -10.77
N LEU A 252 -15.91 4.24 -12.06
CA LEU A 252 -15.69 5.43 -12.85
C LEU A 252 -17.01 6.16 -13.10
N ALA A 253 -16.96 7.49 -13.25
CA ALA A 253 -18.09 8.27 -13.73
C ALA A 253 -18.36 7.97 -15.23
N ALA A 254 -19.48 8.44 -15.75
CA ALA A 254 -19.87 8.19 -17.14
C ALA A 254 -18.87 8.72 -18.19
N ASP A 255 -18.02 9.66 -17.81
CA ASP A 255 -16.92 10.20 -18.60
C ASP A 255 -15.59 9.43 -18.46
N GLY A 256 -15.59 8.31 -17.73
CA GLY A 256 -14.40 7.48 -17.50
C GLY A 256 -13.44 8.01 -16.43
N ILE A 257 -13.81 9.06 -15.72
CA ILE A 257 -12.97 9.67 -14.68
C ILE A 257 -13.42 9.17 -13.31
N GLU A 258 -12.47 8.76 -12.46
CA GLU A 258 -12.74 8.45 -11.06
C GLU A 258 -13.13 9.75 -10.33
N ARG A 259 -14.34 9.81 -9.78
CA ARG A 259 -14.84 11.00 -9.06
C ARG A 259 -15.12 10.68 -7.60
N HIS A 260 -14.66 11.57 -6.74
CA HIS A 260 -14.90 11.48 -5.30
C HIS A 260 -16.28 11.99 -4.83
N ASN A 261 -17.17 12.41 -5.75
CA ASN A 261 -18.50 12.97 -5.45
C ASN A 261 -19.65 12.04 -5.83
N LEU A 262 -20.56 11.79 -4.88
CA LEU A 262 -21.66 10.83 -4.92
C LEU A 262 -22.74 11.02 -6.03
N HIS A 263 -22.75 12.12 -6.76
CA HIS A 263 -23.89 12.47 -7.62
C HIS A 263 -23.81 12.05 -9.09
N GLN A 264 -22.77 11.33 -9.54
CA GLN A 264 -22.56 11.10 -10.98
C GLN A 264 -22.10 9.69 -11.35
N PHE A 265 -22.51 8.64 -10.62
CA PHE A 265 -22.07 7.26 -10.95
C PHE A 265 -23.01 6.58 -11.95
N ARG A 266 -22.42 6.00 -13.01
CA ARG A 266 -22.96 4.85 -13.73
C ARG A 266 -22.03 3.67 -13.43
N ILE A 267 -22.62 2.51 -13.10
CA ILE A 267 -21.89 1.23 -13.09
C ILE A 267 -21.52 0.97 -14.55
N VAL A 268 -20.25 1.12 -14.90
CA VAL A 268 -19.77 0.71 -16.21
C VAL A 268 -19.62 -0.81 -16.18
N GLU A 269 -20.31 -1.45 -17.09
CA GLU A 269 -20.34 -2.89 -17.32
C GLU A 269 -18.90 -3.45 -17.31
N ILE A 270 -18.68 -4.48 -16.50
CA ILE A 270 -17.43 -5.23 -16.48
C ILE A 270 -17.31 -5.86 -17.88
N ARG A 271 -16.49 -5.28 -18.75
CA ARG A 271 -16.14 -5.98 -19.99
C ARG A 271 -15.36 -7.23 -19.59
N HIS A 272 -15.93 -8.36 -19.87
CA HIS A 272 -15.27 -9.66 -19.80
C HIS A 272 -13.91 -9.53 -20.48
N ILE A 273 -12.84 -9.64 -19.71
CA ILE A 273 -11.55 -10.01 -20.26
C ILE A 273 -11.73 -11.48 -20.60
N GLY A 274 -11.74 -11.75 -21.89
CA GLY A 274 -12.03 -13.10 -22.44
C GLY A 274 -11.17 -14.16 -21.77
N VAL A 275 -11.82 -15.28 -21.52
CA VAL A 275 -11.24 -16.58 -21.17
C VAL A 275 -10.36 -17.07 -22.32
#